data_7a8f445e03159f95147919108e8c4135
#
_entry.id   7a8f445e03159f95147919108e8c4135
#
_cell.length_a   1.000
_cell.length_b   1.000
_cell.length_c   1.000
_cell.angle_alpha   90.00
_cell.angle_beta   90.00
_cell.angle_gamma   90.00
#
_symmetry.space_group_name_H-M   'P 1'
#
loop_
_entity.id
_entity.type
_entity.pdbx_description
1 polymer ?
#
loop_
_entity_poly.entity_id
_entity_poly.type
_entity_poly.pdbx_seq_one_letter_code
_entity_poly.pdbx_strand_id
1 'polypeptide(L)'
;MRKAALNVEAAQALYRIQRAEMLPNLGVSARGASERVPADLSTTGQSDVLRRYDVAGVTAAWELDLWGRIRSLSDRALASYLALDETRIATQMSLVSEVASAYLTLRADQELLRLTSDTLATQKRSYGLTTQLVEAGNSTQLDLRRAEIALRTAEANHAAYTRQAAKDRNALVLLLGQPLTPELSRQLDEAMALPDDIVPTGLPSGLPSELLARRPDI
;
A
#
# COMPACT_ATOMS: atom_id res chain seq x y z
N MET A 1 1.93 -3.24 -2.27
CA MET A 1 2.89 -3.96 -3.12
C MET A 1 2.41 -5.34 -3.55
N ARG A 2 2.08 -6.28 -2.64
CA ARG A 2 1.67 -7.65 -3.00
C ARG A 2 0.49 -7.71 -4.00
N LYS A 3 -0.55 -6.86 -3.80
CA LYS A 3 -1.69 -6.79 -4.74
C LYS A 3 -1.26 -6.37 -6.15
N ALA A 4 -0.38 -5.37 -6.28
CA ALA A 4 0.10 -4.94 -7.60
C ALA A 4 0.89 -6.05 -8.31
N ALA A 5 1.76 -6.77 -7.59
CA ALA A 5 2.50 -7.91 -8.15
C ALA A 5 1.56 -9.02 -8.63
N LEU A 6 0.56 -9.41 -7.82
CA LEU A 6 -0.42 -10.42 -8.20
C LEU A 6 -1.29 -10.00 -9.41
N ASN A 7 -1.59 -8.72 -9.55
CA ASN A 7 -2.30 -8.20 -10.73
C ASN A 7 -1.45 -8.36 -12.01
N VAL A 8 -0.15 -8.14 -11.92
CA VAL A 8 0.78 -8.36 -13.04
C VAL A 8 0.84 -9.84 -13.43
N GLU A 9 0.93 -10.75 -12.45
CA GLU A 9 0.91 -12.20 -12.70
C GLU A 9 -0.40 -12.64 -13.37
N ALA A 10 -1.54 -12.13 -12.90
CA ALA A 10 -2.85 -12.41 -13.49
C ALA A 10 -2.93 -11.91 -14.95
N ALA A 11 -2.43 -10.70 -15.23
CA ALA A 11 -2.41 -10.18 -16.61
C ALA A 11 -1.46 -10.97 -17.50
N GLN A 12 -0.32 -11.42 -16.98
CA GLN A 12 0.60 -12.29 -17.72
C GLN A 12 -0.07 -13.63 -18.07
N ALA A 13 -0.83 -14.21 -17.13
CA ALA A 13 -1.58 -15.43 -17.40
C ALA A 13 -2.65 -15.23 -18.47
N LEU A 14 -3.39 -14.11 -18.43
CA LEU A 14 -4.38 -13.73 -19.45
C LEU A 14 -3.74 -13.54 -20.83
N TYR A 15 -2.57 -12.90 -20.90
CA TYR A 15 -1.80 -12.78 -22.14
C TYR A 15 -1.42 -14.16 -22.69
N ARG A 16 -0.95 -15.09 -21.85
CA ARG A 16 -0.62 -16.45 -22.26
C ARG A 16 -1.83 -17.21 -22.79
N ILE A 17 -3.00 -17.05 -22.15
CA ILE A 17 -4.27 -17.64 -22.61
C ILE A 17 -4.62 -17.07 -23.99
N GLN A 18 -4.59 -15.76 -24.16
CA GLN A 18 -4.92 -15.12 -25.43
C GLN A 18 -3.97 -15.52 -26.57
N ARG A 19 -2.67 -15.65 -26.23
CA ARG A 19 -1.66 -16.13 -27.18
C ARG A 19 -1.87 -17.59 -27.57
N ALA A 20 -2.37 -18.42 -26.64
CA ALA A 20 -2.65 -19.84 -26.92
C ALA A 20 -3.78 -20.03 -27.96
N GLU A 21 -4.67 -19.05 -28.14
CA GLU A 21 -5.72 -19.08 -29.18
C GLU A 21 -5.15 -19.08 -30.60
N MET A 22 -3.86 -18.75 -30.80
CA MET A 22 -3.17 -18.89 -32.08
C MET A 22 -2.88 -20.35 -32.45
N LEU A 23 -2.97 -21.27 -31.47
CA LEU A 23 -2.71 -22.68 -31.63
C LEU A 23 -4.00 -23.48 -31.76
N PRO A 24 -3.99 -24.66 -32.44
CA PRO A 24 -5.13 -25.54 -32.49
C PRO A 24 -5.58 -25.96 -31.08
N ASN A 25 -6.88 -25.91 -30.83
CA ASN A 25 -7.48 -26.44 -29.61
C ASN A 25 -7.79 -27.93 -29.83
N LEU A 26 -7.21 -28.78 -28.98
CA LEU A 26 -7.43 -30.22 -28.98
C LEU A 26 -8.36 -30.60 -27.83
N GLY A 27 -9.52 -31.15 -28.15
CA GLY A 27 -10.51 -31.61 -27.17
C GLY A 27 -10.68 -33.12 -27.24
N VAL A 28 -10.79 -33.75 -26.08
CA VAL A 28 -11.22 -35.14 -25.95
C VAL A 28 -12.50 -35.14 -25.12
N SER A 29 -13.56 -35.76 -25.64
CA SER A 29 -14.81 -35.86 -24.88
C SER A 29 -15.27 -37.33 -24.75
N ALA A 30 -15.68 -37.69 -23.56
CA ALA A 30 -16.32 -38.98 -23.28
C ALA A 30 -17.57 -38.70 -22.47
N ARG A 31 -18.69 -39.32 -22.87
CA ARG A 31 -19.98 -39.19 -22.18
C ARG A 31 -20.52 -40.55 -21.84
N GLY A 32 -20.87 -40.76 -20.59
CA GLY A 32 -21.63 -41.96 -20.14
C GLY A 32 -22.99 -41.50 -19.61
N ALA A 33 -24.04 -42.14 -20.06
CA ALA A 33 -25.40 -41.98 -19.52
C ALA A 33 -25.96 -43.35 -19.08
N SER A 34 -26.58 -43.37 -17.91
CA SER A 34 -27.33 -44.53 -17.44
C SER A 34 -28.76 -44.08 -17.14
N GLU A 35 -29.71 -44.65 -17.86
CA GLU A 35 -31.11 -44.30 -17.74
C GLU A 35 -31.92 -45.56 -17.43
N ARG A 36 -32.80 -45.45 -16.45
CA ARG A 36 -33.75 -46.50 -16.17
C ARG A 36 -35.03 -46.22 -16.93
N VAL A 37 -35.39 -47.11 -17.86
CA VAL A 37 -36.65 -47.05 -18.60
C VAL A 37 -37.71 -47.84 -17.78
N PRO A 38 -38.79 -47.17 -17.34
CA PRO A 38 -39.90 -47.85 -16.67
C PRO A 38 -40.57 -48.86 -17.60
N ALA A 39 -41.25 -49.89 -17.02
CA ALA A 39 -41.86 -51.00 -17.76
C ALA A 39 -42.97 -50.56 -18.73
N ASP A 40 -43.64 -49.45 -18.44
CA ASP A 40 -44.70 -48.82 -19.25
C ASP A 40 -44.18 -48.09 -20.50
N LEU A 41 -42.93 -47.74 -20.49
CA LEU A 41 -42.23 -47.06 -21.61
C LEU A 41 -41.26 -48.00 -22.36
N SER A 42 -41.09 -49.23 -21.85
CA SER A 42 -40.22 -50.24 -22.47
C SER A 42 -41.00 -51.05 -23.50
N THR A 43 -40.40 -51.27 -24.66
CA THR A 43 -40.96 -52.14 -25.71
C THR A 43 -41.05 -53.61 -25.29
N THR A 44 -40.31 -54.00 -24.25
CA THR A 44 -40.29 -55.36 -23.68
C THR A 44 -41.25 -55.55 -22.50
N GLY A 45 -41.90 -54.46 -22.01
CA GLY A 45 -42.78 -54.49 -20.84
C GLY A 45 -42.08 -54.76 -19.51
N GLN A 46 -40.72 -54.67 -19.48
CA GLN A 46 -39.90 -54.80 -18.29
C GLN A 46 -39.09 -53.54 -18.05
N SER A 47 -38.81 -53.26 -16.77
CA SER A 47 -37.94 -52.11 -16.42
C SER A 47 -36.48 -52.46 -16.71
N ASP A 48 -35.90 -51.78 -17.69
CA ASP A 48 -34.52 -52.00 -18.12
C ASP A 48 -33.62 -50.80 -17.79
N VAL A 49 -32.37 -51.09 -17.47
CA VAL A 49 -31.33 -50.05 -17.30
C VAL A 49 -30.50 -49.97 -18.57
N LEU A 50 -30.80 -48.95 -19.37
CA LEU A 50 -30.02 -48.65 -20.57
C LEU A 50 -28.76 -47.91 -20.15
N ARG A 51 -27.61 -48.48 -20.45
CA ARG A 51 -26.30 -47.82 -20.29
C ARG A 51 -25.78 -47.48 -21.68
N ARG A 52 -25.65 -46.15 -21.94
CA ARG A 52 -25.10 -45.65 -23.18
C ARG A 52 -23.74 -45.02 -22.88
N TYR A 53 -22.73 -45.45 -23.60
CA TYR A 53 -21.40 -44.91 -23.56
C TYR A 53 -21.08 -44.35 -24.93
N ASP A 54 -20.98 -43.01 -25.02
CA ASP A 54 -20.57 -42.34 -26.22
C ASP A 54 -19.12 -41.88 -26.01
N VAL A 55 -18.18 -42.46 -26.72
CA VAL A 55 -16.80 -42.01 -26.77
C VAL A 55 -16.69 -41.12 -28.02
N ALA A 56 -16.65 -39.81 -27.81
CA ALA A 56 -16.32 -38.91 -28.87
C ALA A 56 -14.80 -38.97 -29.11
N GLY A 57 -14.41 -39.01 -30.36
CA GLY A 57 -13.01 -38.98 -30.73
C GLY A 57 -12.32 -37.66 -30.37
N VAL A 58 -11.04 -37.55 -30.69
CA VAL A 58 -10.28 -36.31 -30.58
C VAL A 58 -10.83 -35.28 -31.56
N THR A 59 -11.21 -34.11 -31.05
CA THR A 59 -11.64 -32.97 -31.87
C THR A 59 -10.48 -31.97 -31.92
N ALA A 60 -10.13 -31.49 -33.12
CA ALA A 60 -9.21 -30.39 -33.31
C ALA A 60 -9.99 -29.21 -33.95
N ALA A 61 -9.96 -28.07 -33.24
CA ALA A 61 -10.53 -26.82 -33.75
C ALA A 61 -9.42 -25.75 -33.85
N TRP A 62 -9.31 -25.16 -35.01
CA TRP A 62 -8.33 -24.10 -35.27
C TRP A 62 -8.93 -23.00 -36.13
N GLU A 63 -8.77 -21.75 -35.64
CA GLU A 63 -9.13 -20.56 -36.42
C GLU A 63 -7.90 -20.02 -37.14
N LEU A 64 -7.93 -20.00 -38.47
CA LEU A 64 -6.90 -19.37 -39.27
C LEU A 64 -7.07 -17.85 -39.19
N ASP A 65 -6.10 -17.15 -38.60
CA ASP A 65 -6.15 -15.70 -38.39
C ASP A 65 -5.72 -14.91 -39.65
N LEU A 66 -6.56 -14.97 -40.70
CA LEU A 66 -6.28 -14.31 -41.98
C LEU A 66 -6.32 -12.79 -41.89
N TRP A 67 -7.19 -12.24 -41.02
CA TRP A 67 -7.41 -10.79 -40.86
C TRP A 67 -6.76 -10.23 -39.57
N GLY A 68 -6.01 -11.00 -38.83
CA GLY A 68 -5.26 -10.53 -37.66
C GLY A 68 -6.11 -10.31 -36.43
N ARG A 69 -7.32 -10.88 -36.31
CA ARG A 69 -8.20 -10.76 -35.14
C ARG A 69 -7.54 -11.30 -33.89
N ILE A 70 -7.02 -12.53 -33.94
CA ILE A 70 -6.39 -13.20 -32.78
C ILE A 70 -5.07 -12.50 -32.43
N ARG A 71 -4.28 -12.12 -33.44
CA ARG A 71 -3.04 -11.34 -33.23
C ARG A 71 -3.33 -10.02 -32.52
N SER A 72 -4.31 -9.25 -33.00
CA SER A 72 -4.67 -7.97 -32.36
C SER A 72 -5.19 -8.14 -30.92
N LEU A 73 -5.89 -9.24 -30.62
CA LEU A 73 -6.30 -9.56 -29.25
C LEU A 73 -5.10 -9.90 -28.34
N SER A 74 -4.14 -10.65 -28.88
CA SER A 74 -2.88 -10.96 -28.19
C SER A 74 -2.06 -9.70 -27.92
N ASP A 75 -1.95 -8.80 -28.90
CA ASP A 75 -1.23 -7.52 -28.76
C ASP A 75 -1.90 -6.62 -27.73
N ARG A 76 -3.25 -6.57 -27.71
CA ARG A 76 -4.00 -5.87 -26.67
C ARG A 76 -3.72 -6.46 -25.28
N ALA A 77 -3.70 -7.78 -25.15
CA ALA A 77 -3.42 -8.43 -23.87
C ALA A 77 -1.99 -8.18 -23.42
N LEU A 78 -1.02 -8.16 -24.34
CA LEU A 78 0.37 -7.79 -24.08
C LEU A 78 0.48 -6.34 -23.59
N ALA A 79 -0.16 -5.40 -24.29
CA ALA A 79 -0.16 -3.99 -23.89
C ALA A 79 -0.78 -3.80 -22.48
N SER A 80 -1.86 -4.52 -22.17
CA SER A 80 -2.48 -4.50 -20.84
C SER A 80 -1.56 -5.07 -19.75
N TYR A 81 -0.82 -6.12 -20.06
CA TYR A 81 0.19 -6.69 -19.15
C TYR A 81 1.30 -5.68 -18.88
N LEU A 82 1.86 -5.04 -19.91
CA LEU A 82 2.93 -4.04 -19.77
C LEU A 82 2.45 -2.82 -18.98
N ALA A 83 1.23 -2.32 -19.22
CA ALA A 83 0.65 -1.21 -18.48
C ALA A 83 0.48 -1.51 -16.98
N LEU A 84 0.14 -2.77 -16.64
CA LEU A 84 0.06 -3.19 -15.23
C LEU A 84 1.44 -3.34 -14.58
N ASP A 85 2.48 -3.70 -15.34
CA ASP A 85 3.85 -3.74 -14.82
C ASP A 85 4.37 -2.32 -14.51
N GLU A 86 4.10 -1.34 -15.39
CA GLU A 86 4.38 0.07 -15.13
C GLU A 86 3.58 0.60 -13.91
N THR A 87 2.31 0.21 -13.78
CA THR A 87 1.49 0.53 -12.61
C THR A 87 2.08 -0.03 -11.32
N ARG A 88 2.69 -1.20 -11.35
CA ARG A 88 3.41 -1.79 -10.20
C ARG A 88 4.59 -0.93 -9.80
N ILE A 89 5.38 -0.45 -10.79
CA ILE A 89 6.52 0.44 -10.54
C ILE A 89 6.04 1.77 -9.96
N ALA A 90 5.00 2.39 -10.54
CA ALA A 90 4.39 3.61 -10.03
C ALA A 90 3.90 3.46 -8.57
N THR A 91 3.25 2.33 -8.26
CA THR A 91 2.82 2.01 -6.89
C THR A 91 4.01 1.87 -5.92
N GLN A 92 5.12 1.32 -6.39
CA GLN A 92 6.34 1.23 -5.58
C GLN A 92 6.93 2.61 -5.29
N MET A 93 7.00 3.48 -6.29
CA MET A 93 7.49 4.85 -6.13
C MET A 93 6.60 5.65 -5.17
N SER A 94 5.28 5.54 -5.30
CA SER A 94 4.31 6.18 -4.38
C SER A 94 4.53 5.71 -2.94
N LEU A 95 4.64 4.39 -2.72
CA LEU A 95 4.87 3.84 -1.38
C LEU A 95 6.20 4.34 -0.78
N VAL A 96 7.28 4.39 -1.56
CA VAL A 96 8.57 4.92 -1.08
C VAL A 96 8.43 6.39 -0.69
N SER A 97 7.73 7.20 -1.49
CA SER A 97 7.45 8.61 -1.20
C SER A 97 6.63 8.78 0.08
N GLU A 98 5.58 7.97 0.26
CA GLU A 98 4.74 7.99 1.46
C GLU A 98 5.52 7.60 2.72
N VAL A 99 6.36 6.56 2.64
CA VAL A 99 7.22 6.13 3.77
C VAL A 99 8.22 7.23 4.12
N ALA A 100 8.87 7.85 3.10
CA ALA A 100 9.80 8.94 3.32
C ALA A 100 9.11 10.15 3.98
N SER A 101 7.94 10.54 3.48
CA SER A 101 7.15 11.64 4.05
C SER A 101 6.71 11.36 5.48
N ALA A 102 6.22 10.14 5.77
CA ALA A 102 5.84 9.73 7.12
C ALA A 102 7.04 9.73 8.08
N TYR A 103 8.20 9.28 7.60
CA TYR A 103 9.44 9.32 8.38
C TYR A 103 9.86 10.76 8.72
N LEU A 104 9.85 11.66 7.74
CA LEU A 104 10.21 13.06 7.94
C LEU A 104 9.25 13.79 8.88
N THR A 105 7.94 13.50 8.75
CA THR A 105 6.90 14.02 9.66
C THR A 105 7.15 13.55 11.08
N LEU A 106 7.38 12.25 11.30
CA LEU A 106 7.71 11.70 12.61
C LEU A 106 8.94 12.40 13.20
N ARG A 107 9.99 12.62 12.40
CA ARG A 107 11.22 13.30 12.85
C ARG A 107 10.96 14.74 13.27
N ALA A 108 10.17 15.48 12.48
CA ALA A 108 9.78 16.86 12.81
C ALA A 108 8.98 16.93 14.11
N ASP A 109 8.01 16.03 14.30
CA ASP A 109 7.18 16.02 15.50
C ASP A 109 7.94 15.53 16.75
N GLN A 110 8.95 14.66 16.59
CA GLN A 110 9.87 14.31 17.67
C GLN A 110 10.73 15.51 18.10
N GLU A 111 11.21 16.33 17.17
CA GLU A 111 11.96 17.55 17.48
C GLU A 111 11.08 18.58 18.19
N LEU A 112 9.83 18.76 17.74
CA LEU A 112 8.84 19.61 18.42
C LEU A 112 8.50 19.07 19.81
N LEU A 113 8.41 17.75 19.99
CA LEU A 113 8.21 17.14 21.32
C LEU A 113 9.39 17.47 22.26
N ARG A 114 10.62 17.39 21.78
CA ARG A 114 11.82 17.75 22.53
C ARG A 114 11.77 19.24 22.94
N LEU A 115 11.50 20.14 21.98
CA LEU A 115 11.40 21.57 22.24
C LEU A 115 10.29 21.90 23.26
N THR A 116 9.14 21.25 23.16
CA THR A 116 8.05 21.46 24.13
C THR A 116 8.39 20.89 25.50
N SER A 117 9.19 19.83 25.60
CA SER A 117 9.71 19.30 26.87
C SER A 117 10.63 20.31 27.56
N ASP A 118 11.57 20.92 26.82
CA ASP A 118 12.48 21.93 27.32
C ASP A 118 11.71 23.21 27.75
N THR A 119 10.72 23.60 26.94
CA THR A 119 9.80 24.70 27.25
C THR A 119 9.04 24.43 28.55
N LEU A 120 8.47 23.23 28.70
CA LEU A 120 7.74 22.83 29.90
C LEU A 120 8.64 22.88 31.13
N ALA A 121 9.88 22.36 31.04
CA ALA A 121 10.85 22.44 32.13
C ALA A 121 11.17 23.88 32.53
N THR A 122 11.26 24.79 31.55
CA THR A 122 11.51 26.21 31.77
C THR A 122 10.32 26.89 32.45
N GLN A 123 9.09 26.63 31.97
CA GLN A 123 7.88 27.20 32.56
C GLN A 123 7.63 26.70 33.97
N LYS A 124 7.93 25.41 34.28
CA LYS A 124 7.89 24.87 35.64
C LYS A 124 8.82 25.62 36.59
N ARG A 125 10.05 25.90 36.15
CA ARG A 125 11.03 26.65 36.97
C ARG A 125 10.56 28.09 37.17
N SER A 126 10.07 28.76 36.11
CA SER A 126 9.54 30.14 36.18
C SER A 126 8.35 30.24 37.13
N TYR A 127 7.40 29.34 37.05
CA TYR A 127 6.25 29.28 37.95
C TYR A 127 6.68 29.09 39.41
N GLY A 128 7.62 28.16 39.67
CA GLY A 128 8.17 27.94 41.02
C GLY A 128 8.88 29.17 41.62
N LEU A 129 9.67 29.88 40.80
CA LEU A 129 10.31 31.12 41.22
C LEU A 129 9.30 32.23 41.50
N THR A 130 8.28 32.40 40.63
CA THR A 130 7.23 33.40 40.85
C THR A 130 6.42 33.10 42.13
N THR A 131 6.17 31.83 42.43
CA THR A 131 5.51 31.44 43.67
C THR A 131 6.31 31.89 44.89
N GLN A 132 7.62 31.65 44.90
CA GLN A 132 8.51 32.09 46.00
C GLN A 132 8.56 33.63 46.15
N LEU A 133 8.56 34.35 45.01
CA LEU A 133 8.55 35.81 45.04
C LEU A 133 7.22 36.38 45.59
N VAL A 134 6.08 35.75 45.29
CA VAL A 134 4.77 36.14 45.83
C VAL A 134 4.69 35.85 47.31
N GLU A 135 5.18 34.70 47.74
CA GLU A 135 5.25 34.32 49.19
C GLU A 135 6.14 35.28 50.00
N ALA A 136 7.23 35.76 49.37
CA ALA A 136 8.12 36.77 49.95
C ALA A 136 7.57 38.20 49.89
N GLY A 137 6.40 38.43 49.28
CA GLY A 137 5.81 39.77 49.09
C GLY A 137 6.45 40.61 47.96
N ASN A 138 7.32 40.01 47.16
CA ASN A 138 8.07 40.69 46.09
C ASN A 138 7.45 40.56 44.69
N SER A 139 6.26 39.96 44.57
CA SER A 139 5.50 39.84 43.28
C SER A 139 3.99 39.83 43.60
N THR A 140 3.19 39.95 42.52
CA THR A 140 1.73 40.03 42.64
C THR A 140 1.05 38.68 42.38
N GLN A 141 -0.20 38.52 42.92
CA GLN A 141 -1.02 37.36 42.59
C GLN A 141 -1.36 37.30 41.08
N LEU A 142 -1.44 38.46 40.40
CA LEU A 142 -1.62 38.52 38.98
C LEU A 142 -0.46 37.87 38.23
N ASP A 143 0.78 38.13 38.66
CA ASP A 143 1.97 37.54 38.03
C ASP A 143 2.02 36.03 38.23
N LEU A 144 1.63 35.55 39.42
CA LEU A 144 1.51 34.12 39.71
C LEU A 144 0.47 33.47 38.75
N ARG A 145 -0.70 34.08 38.57
CA ARG A 145 -1.73 33.55 37.62
C ARG A 145 -1.25 33.54 36.18
N ARG A 146 -0.50 34.55 35.74
CA ARG A 146 0.13 34.58 34.42
C ARG A 146 1.14 33.45 34.24
N ALA A 147 2.00 33.21 35.23
CA ALA A 147 2.96 32.12 35.18
C ALA A 147 2.28 30.75 35.22
N GLU A 148 1.18 30.61 35.95
CA GLU A 148 0.35 29.38 35.96
C GLU A 148 -0.25 29.12 34.58
N ILE A 149 -0.83 30.12 33.93
CA ILE A 149 -1.39 29.99 32.55
C ILE A 149 -0.31 29.54 31.57
N ALA A 150 0.90 30.15 31.62
CA ALA A 150 2.00 29.76 30.78
C ALA A 150 2.43 28.31 31.01
N LEU A 151 2.50 27.86 32.26
CA LEU A 151 2.79 26.47 32.63
C LEU A 151 1.73 25.52 32.08
N ARG A 152 0.43 25.79 32.29
CA ARG A 152 -0.66 24.95 31.79
C ARG A 152 -0.69 24.85 30.27
N THR A 153 -0.37 25.95 29.59
CA THR A 153 -0.23 25.96 28.14
C THR A 153 0.93 25.06 27.67
N ALA A 154 2.07 25.14 28.35
CA ALA A 154 3.23 24.29 28.04
C ALA A 154 2.94 22.79 28.30
N GLU A 155 2.21 22.45 29.38
CA GLU A 155 1.76 21.09 29.69
C GLU A 155 0.82 20.56 28.59
N ALA A 156 -0.14 21.36 28.14
CA ALA A 156 -1.07 20.99 27.08
C ALA A 156 -0.34 20.74 25.74
N ASN A 157 0.60 21.60 25.38
CA ASN A 157 1.40 21.47 24.18
C ASN A 157 2.28 20.20 24.21
N HIS A 158 2.98 19.96 25.33
CA HIS A 158 3.78 18.76 25.48
C HIS A 158 2.95 17.48 25.34
N ALA A 159 1.75 17.43 25.97
CA ALA A 159 0.84 16.30 25.86
C ALA A 159 0.33 16.11 24.40
N ALA A 160 0.10 17.21 23.68
CA ALA A 160 -0.33 17.16 22.28
C ALA A 160 0.75 16.56 21.38
N TYR A 161 2.01 17.00 21.49
CA TYR A 161 3.11 16.47 20.69
C TYR A 161 3.51 15.05 21.09
N THR A 162 3.40 14.67 22.38
CA THR A 162 3.57 13.28 22.81
C THR A 162 2.59 12.36 22.07
N ARG A 163 1.32 12.75 22.01
CA ARG A 163 0.29 11.99 21.29
C ARG A 163 0.55 11.98 19.79
N GLN A 164 0.99 13.12 19.22
CA GLN A 164 1.25 13.23 17.78
C GLN A 164 2.40 12.34 17.35
N ALA A 165 3.56 12.40 18.01
CA ALA A 165 4.70 11.53 17.71
C ALA A 165 4.34 10.03 17.80
N ALA A 166 3.49 9.64 18.79
CA ALA A 166 3.01 8.27 18.89
C ALA A 166 2.12 7.87 17.68
N LYS A 167 1.25 8.77 17.21
CA LYS A 167 0.44 8.53 16.01
C LYS A 167 1.29 8.37 14.77
N ASP A 168 2.29 9.22 14.58
CA ASP A 168 3.16 9.20 13.39
C ASP A 168 4.02 7.93 13.37
N ARG A 169 4.50 7.48 14.55
CA ARG A 169 5.17 6.19 14.67
C ARG A 169 4.25 5.04 14.24
N ASN A 170 3.00 5.05 14.68
CA ASN A 170 2.02 4.02 14.28
C ASN A 170 1.70 4.09 12.77
N ALA A 171 1.61 5.30 12.20
CA ALA A 171 1.40 5.49 10.75
C ALA A 171 2.57 4.91 9.95
N LEU A 172 3.81 5.15 10.38
CA LEU A 172 5.00 4.58 9.76
C LEU A 172 5.00 3.04 9.82
N VAL A 173 4.65 2.45 10.97
CA VAL A 173 4.51 0.98 11.12
C VAL A 173 3.46 0.42 10.18
N LEU A 174 2.33 1.12 10.03
CA LEU A 174 1.25 0.71 9.12
C LEU A 174 1.72 0.71 7.65
N LEU A 175 2.45 1.73 7.21
CA LEU A 175 3.01 1.82 5.86
C LEU A 175 4.05 0.74 5.59
N LEU A 176 4.89 0.41 6.57
CA LEU A 176 5.87 -0.67 6.47
C LEU A 176 5.22 -2.07 6.44
N GLY A 177 4.00 -2.20 6.96
CA GLY A 177 3.26 -3.46 7.02
C GLY A 177 3.85 -4.51 7.96
N GLN A 178 4.81 -4.11 8.81
CA GLN A 178 5.46 -4.95 9.81
C GLN A 178 5.92 -4.10 10.99
N PRO A 179 6.05 -4.69 12.19
CA PRO A 179 6.62 -4.00 13.35
C PRO A 179 8.04 -3.49 13.06
N LEU A 180 8.39 -2.35 13.67
CA LEU A 180 9.77 -1.84 13.61
C LEU A 180 10.72 -2.85 14.27
N THR A 181 11.84 -3.11 13.62
CA THR A 181 12.91 -3.90 14.25
C THR A 181 13.44 -3.16 15.47
N PRO A 182 13.94 -3.86 16.52
CA PRO A 182 14.50 -3.20 17.70
C PRO A 182 15.61 -2.20 17.36
N GLU A 183 16.41 -2.51 16.34
CA GLU A 183 17.48 -1.64 15.85
C GLU A 183 16.93 -0.36 15.22
N LEU A 184 15.95 -0.47 14.31
CA LEU A 184 15.32 0.70 13.69
C LEU A 184 14.56 1.54 14.71
N SER A 185 13.90 0.90 15.69
CA SER A 185 13.24 1.60 16.79
C SER A 185 14.23 2.43 17.61
N ARG A 186 15.39 1.84 17.95
CA ARG A 186 16.47 2.53 18.67
C ARG A 186 17.01 3.71 17.87
N GLN A 187 17.30 3.52 16.57
CA GLN A 187 17.76 4.59 15.69
C GLN A 187 16.76 5.76 15.58
N LEU A 188 15.46 5.47 15.55
CA LEU A 188 14.40 6.48 15.56
C LEU A 188 14.33 7.23 16.90
N ASP A 189 14.61 6.57 18.01
CA ASP A 189 14.57 7.16 19.34
C ASP A 189 15.86 7.95 19.65
N GLU A 190 17.03 7.53 19.13
CA GLU A 190 18.34 8.15 19.36
C GLU A 190 18.63 9.32 18.42
N ALA A 191 18.02 9.38 17.22
CA ALA A 191 18.28 10.40 16.24
C ALA A 191 17.75 11.77 16.70
N MET A 192 18.66 12.69 17.05
CA MET A 192 18.33 13.94 17.76
C MET A 192 17.82 15.08 16.88
N ALA A 193 18.16 15.15 15.60
CA ALA A 193 17.77 16.25 14.72
C ALA A 193 17.48 15.76 13.31
N LEU A 194 16.67 16.55 12.57
CA LEU A 194 16.57 16.38 11.13
C LEU A 194 17.93 16.72 10.50
N PRO A 195 18.48 15.86 9.61
CA PRO A 195 19.67 16.24 8.87
C PRO A 195 19.41 17.48 8.01
N ASP A 196 20.36 18.42 7.97
CA ASP A 196 20.21 19.65 7.19
C ASP A 196 20.26 19.41 5.67
N ASP A 197 20.71 18.24 5.22
CA ASP A 197 20.96 17.87 3.83
C ASP A 197 19.92 16.89 3.24
N ILE A 198 18.75 16.75 3.86
CA ILE A 198 17.69 15.84 3.39
C ILE A 198 17.21 16.17 1.98
N VAL A 199 17.17 17.45 1.63
CA VAL A 199 16.75 17.90 0.30
C VAL A 199 17.99 18.27 -0.51
N PRO A 200 18.24 17.59 -1.64
CA PRO A 200 19.34 17.99 -2.52
C PRO A 200 19.15 19.44 -2.97
N THR A 201 20.04 20.33 -2.53
CA THR A 201 20.01 21.76 -2.90
C THR A 201 20.46 22.01 -4.32
N GLY A 202 21.07 21.01 -4.97
CA GLY A 202 21.63 21.06 -6.31
C GLY A 202 20.73 20.59 -7.45
N LEU A 203 19.40 20.62 -7.30
CA LEU A 203 18.52 20.31 -8.43
C LEU A 203 18.67 21.39 -9.51
N PRO A 204 19.23 21.06 -10.71
CA PRO A 204 19.42 22.05 -11.75
C PRO A 204 18.08 22.54 -12.28
N SER A 205 17.97 23.86 -12.47
CA SER A 205 16.85 24.45 -13.21
C SER A 205 16.92 23.98 -14.68
N GLY A 206 15.81 23.58 -15.28
CA GLY A 206 15.76 23.17 -16.68
C GLY A 206 16.01 21.67 -16.88
N LEU A 207 15.48 20.82 -16.00
CA LEU A 207 15.44 19.37 -16.22
C LEU A 207 14.76 19.07 -17.57
N PRO A 208 15.36 18.18 -18.42
CA PRO A 208 14.80 17.84 -19.72
C PRO A 208 13.40 17.27 -19.62
N SER A 209 12.48 17.63 -20.53
CA SER A 209 11.15 17.04 -20.62
C SER A 209 11.17 15.52 -20.89
N GLU A 210 12.30 14.98 -21.35
CA GLU A 210 12.54 13.54 -21.50
C GLU A 210 12.34 12.75 -20.20
N LEU A 211 12.49 13.39 -19.04
CA LEU A 211 12.18 12.77 -17.75
C LEU A 211 10.69 12.38 -17.63
N LEU A 212 9.81 13.11 -18.30
CA LEU A 212 8.38 12.78 -18.35
C LEU A 212 8.14 11.44 -19.06
N ALA A 213 8.90 11.16 -20.14
CA ALA A 213 8.80 9.91 -20.87
C ALA A 213 9.34 8.70 -20.09
N ARG A 214 10.08 8.91 -19.01
CA ARG A 214 10.59 7.85 -18.13
C ARG A 214 9.70 7.61 -16.90
N ARG A 215 8.63 8.35 -16.77
CA ARG A 215 7.70 8.18 -15.65
C ARG A 215 6.78 6.98 -15.93
N PRO A 216 6.66 6.03 -15.00
CA PRO A 216 5.84 4.83 -15.17
C PRO A 216 4.33 5.10 -15.07
N ASP A 217 3.92 6.31 -14.71
CA ASP A 217 2.52 6.73 -14.61
C ASP A 217 2.03 7.49 -15.87
N ILE A 218 2.89 7.77 -16.83
CA ILE A 218 2.62 8.33 -18.15
C ILE A 218 2.81 7.30 -19.25
#